data_361cac0df3587c3e283d64ce7c18a022
#
_entry.id   361cac0df3587c3e283d64ce7c18a022
#
_cell.length_a   1.000
_cell.length_b   1.000
_cell.length_c   1.000
_cell.angle_alpha   90.00
_cell.angle_beta   90.00
_cell.angle_gamma   90.00
#
_symmetry.space_group_name_H-M   'P 1'
#
loop_
_entity.id
_entity.type
_entity.pdbx_description
1 polymer ?
#
loop_
_entity_poly.entity_id
_entity_poly.type
_entity_poly.pdbx_seq_one_letter_code
_entity_poly.pdbx_strand_id
1 'polypeptide(L)'
;MVETDSMRALGILAEASRVISEGEVLQLTRAHDLNLDQATYLQIISAKTAELFAAAAEAGAVGAGADPSAIKALRDYGMALGIAFQLADDALDYGATAEALGKNAGDDFNEGKATLPLLLAVARTRGREEAFWERTVTKGERTPEDFTRARELIIGSGAIGATLDLSLIHI
;
A
#
# COMPACT_ATOMS: atom_id res chain seq x y z
N MET A 1 -3.69 -11.45 -24.44
CA MET A 1 -3.81 -12.69 -23.62
C MET A 1 -4.58 -13.78 -24.37
N VAL A 2 -5.75 -13.51 -24.90
CA VAL A 2 -6.45 -14.47 -25.79
C VAL A 2 -5.59 -14.80 -27.03
N GLU A 3 -4.83 -13.83 -27.52
CA GLU A 3 -3.92 -14.00 -28.67
C GLU A 3 -2.66 -14.84 -28.38
N THR A 4 -2.29 -15.05 -27.10
CA THR A 4 -1.12 -15.88 -26.71
C THR A 4 -1.46 -17.35 -26.54
N ASP A 5 -2.75 -17.72 -26.60
CA ASP A 5 -3.28 -19.09 -26.44
C ASP A 5 -2.77 -19.81 -25.16
N SER A 6 -2.38 -19.03 -24.13
CA SER A 6 -1.84 -19.55 -22.88
C SER A 6 -2.90 -19.60 -21.78
N MET A 7 -3.50 -20.77 -21.58
CA MET A 7 -4.43 -21.03 -20.48
C MET A 7 -3.79 -20.80 -19.12
N ARG A 8 -2.47 -21.08 -18.99
CA ARG A 8 -1.73 -20.84 -17.74
C ARG A 8 -1.64 -19.35 -17.42
N ALA A 9 -1.29 -18.51 -18.40
CA ALA A 9 -1.23 -17.07 -18.21
C ALA A 9 -2.63 -16.48 -17.86
N LEU A 10 -3.68 -16.99 -18.50
CA LEU A 10 -5.06 -16.61 -18.18
C LEU A 10 -5.42 -16.98 -16.73
N GLY A 11 -5.04 -18.16 -16.27
CA GLY A 11 -5.25 -18.60 -14.89
C GLY A 11 -4.55 -17.72 -13.87
N ILE A 12 -3.28 -17.31 -14.13
CA ILE A 12 -2.52 -16.39 -13.26
C ILE A 12 -3.26 -15.07 -13.10
N LEU A 13 -3.76 -14.48 -14.18
CA LEU A 13 -4.47 -13.19 -14.09
C LEU A 13 -5.85 -13.31 -13.47
N ALA A 14 -6.57 -14.39 -13.69
CA ALA A 14 -7.85 -14.64 -13.05
C ALA A 14 -7.66 -14.76 -11.52
N GLU A 15 -6.63 -15.48 -11.08
CA GLU A 15 -6.29 -15.60 -9.65
C GLU A 15 -5.86 -14.24 -9.08
N ALA A 16 -5.02 -13.47 -9.77
CA ALA A 16 -4.64 -12.14 -9.35
C ALA A 16 -5.86 -11.23 -9.18
N SER A 17 -6.81 -11.27 -10.12
CA SER A 17 -8.04 -10.47 -10.02
C SER A 17 -8.87 -10.83 -8.78
N ARG A 18 -8.94 -12.12 -8.42
CA ARG A 18 -9.61 -12.59 -7.20
C ARG A 18 -8.92 -12.05 -5.96
N VAL A 19 -7.58 -12.22 -5.88
CA VAL A 19 -6.78 -11.78 -4.72
C VAL A 19 -6.84 -10.27 -4.54
N ILE A 20 -6.75 -9.49 -5.63
CA ILE A 20 -6.88 -8.02 -5.60
C ILE A 20 -8.24 -7.61 -5.04
N SER A 21 -9.32 -8.25 -5.49
CA SER A 21 -10.67 -7.96 -4.99
C SER A 21 -10.81 -8.26 -3.50
N GLU A 22 -10.24 -9.36 -3.02
CA GLU A 22 -10.20 -9.71 -1.60
C GLU A 22 -9.37 -8.70 -0.79
N GLY A 23 -8.23 -8.27 -1.33
CA GLY A 23 -7.38 -7.24 -0.73
C GLY A 23 -8.09 -5.89 -0.60
N GLU A 24 -8.87 -5.49 -1.61
CA GLU A 24 -9.71 -4.28 -1.57
C GLU A 24 -10.77 -4.37 -0.47
N VAL A 25 -11.49 -5.49 -0.39
CA VAL A 25 -12.49 -5.73 0.66
C VAL A 25 -11.82 -5.69 2.04
N LEU A 26 -10.66 -6.33 2.21
CA LEU A 26 -9.92 -6.29 3.47
C LEU A 26 -9.54 -4.86 3.85
N GLN A 27 -9.03 -4.06 2.92
CA GLN A 27 -8.72 -2.65 3.15
C GLN A 27 -9.95 -1.86 3.61
N LEU A 28 -11.09 -2.03 2.94
CA LEU A 28 -12.33 -1.34 3.30
C LEU A 28 -12.82 -1.73 4.69
N THR A 29 -12.70 -3.00 5.09
CA THR A 29 -13.08 -3.45 6.43
C THR A 29 -12.15 -2.97 7.53
N ARG A 30 -10.95 -2.49 7.18
CA ARG A 30 -9.93 -1.96 8.08
C ARG A 30 -9.72 -0.45 7.94
N ALA A 31 -10.51 0.21 7.09
CA ALA A 31 -10.54 1.66 7.05
C ALA A 31 -10.87 2.22 8.44
N HIS A 32 -10.23 3.33 8.80
CA HIS A 32 -10.41 3.99 10.11
C HIS A 32 -9.89 3.21 11.34
N ASP A 33 -9.21 2.08 11.16
CA ASP A 33 -8.67 1.27 12.26
C ASP A 33 -7.26 1.74 12.65
N LEU A 34 -7.18 2.57 13.69
CA LEU A 34 -5.90 3.06 14.25
C LEU A 34 -5.06 1.98 14.96
N ASN A 35 -5.63 0.79 15.18
CA ASN A 35 -4.93 -0.33 15.80
C ASN A 35 -4.49 -1.39 14.78
N LEU A 36 -4.62 -1.09 13.49
CA LEU A 36 -4.14 -1.98 12.44
C LEU A 36 -2.65 -2.23 12.63
N ASP A 37 -2.26 -3.50 12.74
CA ASP A 37 -0.85 -3.88 12.86
C ASP A 37 -0.14 -3.89 11.50
N GLN A 38 1.19 -3.79 11.54
CA GLN A 38 2.02 -3.76 10.34
C GLN A 38 1.86 -5.03 9.49
N ALA A 39 1.64 -6.19 10.11
CA ALA A 39 1.49 -7.46 9.37
C ALA A 39 0.21 -7.46 8.55
N THR A 40 -0.90 -7.01 9.13
CA THR A 40 -2.18 -6.85 8.43
C THR A 40 -2.10 -5.78 7.34
N TYR A 41 -1.41 -4.66 7.59
CA TYR A 41 -1.16 -3.64 6.57
C TYR A 41 -0.38 -4.24 5.38
N LEU A 42 0.72 -4.97 5.64
CA LEU A 42 1.50 -5.63 4.59
C LEU A 42 0.67 -6.67 3.82
N GLN A 43 -0.22 -7.40 4.49
CA GLN A 43 -1.14 -8.32 3.83
C GLN A 43 -2.08 -7.58 2.86
N ILE A 44 -2.63 -6.43 3.27
CA ILE A 44 -3.50 -5.59 2.43
C ILE A 44 -2.76 -5.15 1.17
N ILE A 45 -1.58 -4.54 1.30
CA ILE A 45 -0.85 -4.01 0.14
C ILE A 45 -0.30 -5.12 -0.75
N SER A 46 0.05 -6.27 -0.19
CA SER A 46 0.45 -7.46 -0.94
C SER A 46 -0.69 -7.95 -1.83
N ALA A 47 -1.88 -8.09 -1.28
CA ALA A 47 -3.04 -8.56 -2.02
C ALA A 47 -3.55 -7.51 -3.02
N LYS A 48 -3.75 -6.26 -2.59
CA LYS A 48 -4.37 -5.20 -3.41
C LYS A 48 -3.46 -4.70 -4.53
N THR A 49 -2.17 -4.58 -4.28
CA THR A 49 -1.22 -3.92 -5.22
C THR A 49 -0.14 -4.88 -5.71
N ALA A 50 0.61 -5.52 -4.81
CA ALA A 50 1.78 -6.29 -5.21
C ALA A 50 1.42 -7.55 -6.00
N GLU A 51 0.26 -8.13 -5.79
CA GLU A 51 -0.20 -9.32 -6.53
C GLU A 51 -0.27 -9.06 -8.05
N LEU A 52 -0.64 -7.84 -8.48
CA LEU A 52 -0.65 -7.50 -9.90
C LEU A 52 0.76 -7.49 -10.50
N PHE A 53 1.74 -6.94 -9.77
CA PHE A 53 3.15 -6.95 -10.18
C PHE A 53 3.68 -8.38 -10.26
N ALA A 54 3.38 -9.21 -9.27
CA ALA A 54 3.77 -10.61 -9.22
C ALA A 54 3.16 -11.40 -10.39
N ALA A 55 1.86 -11.25 -10.62
CA ALA A 55 1.15 -11.92 -11.70
C ALA A 55 1.64 -11.48 -13.10
N ALA A 56 1.94 -10.21 -13.29
CA ALA A 56 2.49 -9.69 -14.53
C ALA A 56 3.87 -10.29 -14.84
N ALA A 57 4.76 -10.32 -13.85
CA ALA A 57 6.09 -10.91 -13.98
C ALA A 57 6.02 -12.43 -14.23
N GLU A 58 5.16 -13.14 -13.51
CA GLU A 58 4.92 -14.58 -13.68
C GLU A 58 4.35 -14.89 -15.08
N ALA A 59 3.32 -14.18 -15.51
CA ALA A 59 2.69 -14.39 -16.80
C ALA A 59 3.66 -14.11 -17.97
N GLY A 60 4.51 -13.09 -17.83
CA GLY A 60 5.58 -12.80 -18.80
C GLY A 60 6.59 -13.94 -18.89
N ALA A 61 7.03 -14.47 -17.76
CA ALA A 61 7.95 -15.62 -17.71
C ALA A 61 7.34 -16.89 -18.34
N VAL A 62 6.08 -17.17 -18.04
CA VAL A 62 5.32 -18.27 -18.64
C VAL A 62 5.21 -18.11 -20.16
N GLY A 63 4.89 -16.91 -20.62
CA GLY A 63 4.79 -16.60 -22.05
C GLY A 63 6.13 -16.74 -22.80
N ALA A 64 7.24 -16.48 -22.11
CA ALA A 64 8.59 -16.67 -22.65
C ALA A 64 9.08 -18.13 -22.60
N GLY A 65 8.32 -19.07 -22.04
CA GLY A 65 8.71 -20.46 -21.89
C GLY A 65 9.84 -20.69 -20.87
N ALA A 66 9.95 -19.82 -19.87
CA ALA A 66 10.97 -19.93 -18.83
C ALA A 66 10.78 -21.21 -17.97
N ASP A 67 11.86 -21.68 -17.37
CA ASP A 67 11.79 -22.82 -16.46
C ASP A 67 11.04 -22.46 -15.14
N PRO A 68 10.55 -23.48 -14.39
CA PRO A 68 9.76 -23.21 -13.18
C PRO A 68 10.47 -22.39 -12.12
N SER A 69 11.80 -22.49 -12.01
CA SER A 69 12.58 -21.74 -11.01
C SER A 69 12.66 -20.26 -11.37
N ALA A 70 12.85 -19.95 -12.66
CA ALA A 70 12.84 -18.59 -13.17
C ALA A 70 11.44 -17.95 -13.07
N ILE A 71 10.38 -18.72 -13.36
CA ILE A 71 9.00 -18.26 -13.21
C ILE A 71 8.74 -17.84 -11.73
N LYS A 72 9.13 -18.74 -10.78
CA LYS A 72 8.98 -18.43 -9.36
C LYS A 72 9.80 -17.21 -8.96
N ALA A 73 11.04 -17.11 -9.36
CA ALA A 73 11.91 -15.98 -9.03
C ALA A 73 11.36 -14.65 -9.55
N LEU A 74 10.79 -14.63 -10.77
CA LEU A 74 10.17 -13.43 -11.34
C LEU A 74 8.87 -13.06 -10.62
N ARG A 75 8.06 -14.05 -10.19
CA ARG A 75 6.89 -13.79 -9.35
C ARG A 75 7.29 -13.17 -8.01
N ASP A 76 8.29 -13.77 -7.34
CA ASP A 76 8.79 -13.27 -6.04
C ASP A 76 9.35 -11.85 -6.17
N TYR A 77 10.11 -11.57 -7.25
CA TYR A 77 10.59 -10.24 -7.58
C TYR A 77 9.44 -9.24 -7.80
N GLY A 78 8.43 -9.63 -8.58
CA GLY A 78 7.24 -8.80 -8.81
C GLY A 78 6.51 -8.46 -7.50
N MET A 79 6.36 -9.45 -6.60
CA MET A 79 5.75 -9.26 -5.29
C MET A 79 6.55 -8.23 -4.46
N ALA A 80 7.86 -8.42 -4.36
CA ALA A 80 8.75 -7.52 -3.61
C ALA A 80 8.70 -6.09 -4.16
N LEU A 81 8.78 -5.95 -5.49
CA LEU A 81 8.69 -4.65 -6.16
C LEU A 81 7.33 -3.97 -5.91
N GLY A 82 6.23 -4.71 -5.96
CA GLY A 82 4.89 -4.17 -5.72
C GLY A 82 4.68 -3.71 -4.28
N ILE A 83 5.22 -4.44 -3.29
CA ILE A 83 5.21 -4.01 -1.88
C ILE A 83 6.02 -2.72 -1.72
N ALA A 84 7.24 -2.67 -2.24
CA ALA A 84 8.09 -1.48 -2.17
C ALA A 84 7.45 -0.27 -2.86
N PHE A 85 6.81 -0.48 -4.01
CA PHE A 85 6.07 0.54 -4.73
C PHE A 85 4.95 1.14 -3.87
N GLN A 86 4.11 0.29 -3.23
CA GLN A 86 3.00 0.79 -2.42
C GLN A 86 3.48 1.51 -1.17
N LEU A 87 4.54 1.01 -0.49
CA LEU A 87 5.15 1.70 0.65
C LEU A 87 5.67 3.08 0.28
N ALA A 88 6.28 3.22 -0.90
CA ALA A 88 6.75 4.50 -1.40
C ALA A 88 5.59 5.43 -1.77
N ASP A 89 4.53 4.92 -2.40
CA ASP A 89 3.32 5.68 -2.75
C ASP A 89 2.64 6.25 -1.49
N ASP A 90 2.42 5.41 -0.47
CA ASP A 90 1.84 5.83 0.81
C ASP A 90 2.71 6.88 1.54
N ALA A 91 4.05 6.75 1.45
CA ALA A 91 4.97 7.74 2.02
C ALA A 91 4.92 9.08 1.27
N LEU A 92 4.80 9.04 -0.06
CA LEU A 92 4.74 10.23 -0.91
C LEU A 92 3.46 11.03 -0.71
N ASP A 93 2.32 10.38 -0.42
CA ASP A 93 1.03 11.05 -0.18
C ASP A 93 1.12 12.08 0.96
N TYR A 94 2.01 11.84 1.94
CA TYR A 94 2.27 12.78 3.05
C TYR A 94 3.57 13.59 2.87
N GLY A 95 4.56 13.05 2.18
CA GLY A 95 5.92 13.61 2.11
C GLY A 95 6.12 14.67 1.04
N ALA A 96 5.47 14.52 -0.10
CA ALA A 96 5.66 15.40 -1.24
C ALA A 96 4.77 16.64 -1.20
N THR A 97 5.17 17.70 -1.94
CA THR A 97 4.30 18.85 -2.18
C THR A 97 3.31 18.53 -3.30
N ALA A 98 2.11 19.14 -3.25
CA ALA A 98 1.10 18.98 -4.30
C ALA A 98 1.63 19.30 -5.71
N GLU A 99 2.58 20.24 -5.81
CA GLU A 99 3.26 20.63 -7.06
C GLU A 99 4.17 19.51 -7.60
N ALA A 100 4.80 18.72 -6.71
CA ALA A 100 5.70 17.65 -7.12
C ALA A 100 4.95 16.37 -7.56
N LEU A 101 3.75 16.13 -7.03
CA LEU A 101 2.97 14.92 -7.30
C LEU A 101 2.02 15.05 -8.50
N GLY A 102 1.66 16.26 -8.92
CA GLY A 102 0.61 16.47 -9.94
C GLY A 102 -0.77 15.92 -9.53
N LYS A 103 -0.93 15.54 -8.24
CA LYS A 103 -2.15 15.02 -7.59
C LYS A 103 -2.44 15.82 -6.32
N ASN A 104 -3.66 15.68 -5.79
CA ASN A 104 -3.99 16.20 -4.47
C ASN A 104 -3.24 15.37 -3.41
N ALA A 105 -2.31 15.98 -2.68
CA ALA A 105 -1.67 15.36 -1.53
C ALA A 105 -2.71 15.13 -0.43
N GLY A 106 -2.63 13.96 0.26
CA GLY A 106 -3.51 13.65 1.37
C GLY A 106 -4.80 12.91 1.00
N ASP A 107 -4.88 12.35 -0.19
CA ASP A 107 -6.05 11.56 -0.60
C ASP A 107 -6.25 10.37 0.36
N ASP A 108 -5.20 9.69 0.80
CA ASP A 108 -5.29 8.58 1.75
C ASP A 108 -5.85 9.01 3.11
N PHE A 109 -5.43 10.16 3.62
CA PHE A 109 -5.98 10.72 4.85
C PHE A 109 -7.46 11.09 4.69
N ASN A 110 -7.83 11.71 3.57
CA ASN A 110 -9.20 12.12 3.28
C ASN A 110 -10.14 10.93 3.12
N GLU A 111 -9.66 9.82 2.56
CA GLU A 111 -10.41 8.58 2.42
C GLU A 111 -10.43 7.75 3.71
N GLY A 112 -9.63 8.10 4.72
CA GLY A 112 -9.54 7.39 5.99
C GLY A 112 -8.78 6.07 5.90
N LYS A 113 -7.88 5.94 4.93
CA LYS A 113 -7.03 4.77 4.80
C LYS A 113 -6.00 4.71 5.93
N ALA A 114 -5.90 3.54 6.56
CA ALA A 114 -4.90 3.25 7.60
C ALA A 114 -3.56 2.86 6.94
N THR A 115 -2.84 3.83 6.37
CA THR A 115 -1.54 3.62 5.74
C THR A 115 -0.40 3.58 6.74
N LEU A 116 0.73 2.96 6.39
CA LEU A 116 1.84 2.77 7.33
C LEU A 116 2.39 4.07 7.91
N PRO A 117 2.60 5.16 7.13
CA PRO A 117 3.04 6.44 7.69
C PRO A 117 2.09 6.96 8.78
N LEU A 118 0.78 6.86 8.56
CA LEU A 118 -0.25 7.24 9.52
C LEU A 118 -0.16 6.38 10.78
N LEU A 119 -0.16 5.05 10.65
CA LEU A 119 -0.11 4.10 11.76
C LEU A 119 1.13 4.30 12.64
N LEU A 120 2.29 4.51 12.03
CA LEU A 120 3.53 4.80 12.76
C LEU A 120 3.47 6.13 13.49
N ALA A 121 2.90 7.17 12.88
CA ALA A 121 2.73 8.47 13.53
C ALA A 121 1.78 8.38 14.72
N VAL A 122 0.65 7.70 14.57
CA VAL A 122 -0.31 7.45 15.67
C VAL A 122 0.38 6.75 16.83
N ALA A 123 1.12 5.67 16.56
CA ALA A 123 1.84 4.92 17.60
C ALA A 123 2.87 5.79 18.35
N ARG A 124 3.59 6.68 17.63
CA ARG A 124 4.65 7.54 18.17
C ARG A 124 4.12 8.78 18.91
N THR A 125 2.89 9.18 18.62
CA THR A 125 2.24 10.37 19.23
C THR A 125 1.13 10.00 20.24
N ARG A 126 0.95 8.70 20.51
CA ARG A 126 -0.07 8.18 21.43
C ARG A 126 -0.03 8.91 22.78
N GLY A 127 -1.21 9.27 23.29
CA GLY A 127 -1.40 10.03 24.53
C GLY A 127 -1.38 11.55 24.36
N ARG A 128 -0.56 12.10 23.45
CA ARG A 128 -0.54 13.56 23.20
C ARG A 128 -1.56 14.00 22.15
N GLU A 129 -1.68 13.22 21.07
CA GLU A 129 -2.53 13.54 19.92
C GLU A 129 -3.68 12.54 19.73
N GLU A 130 -3.98 11.75 20.76
CA GLU A 130 -4.98 10.68 20.69
C GLU A 130 -6.37 11.21 20.33
N ALA A 131 -6.81 12.31 20.93
CA ALA A 131 -8.10 12.92 20.62
C ALA A 131 -8.18 13.44 19.17
N PHE A 132 -7.05 13.93 18.61
CA PHE A 132 -6.97 14.35 17.22
C PHE A 132 -7.15 13.16 16.27
N TRP A 133 -6.38 12.08 16.48
CA TRP A 133 -6.46 10.90 15.66
C TRP A 133 -7.81 10.18 15.75
N GLU A 134 -8.37 10.08 16.96
CA GLU A 134 -9.69 9.50 17.17
C GLU A 134 -10.77 10.27 16.40
N ARG A 135 -10.78 11.60 16.46
CA ARG A 135 -11.73 12.43 15.74
C ARG A 135 -11.56 12.33 14.23
N THR A 136 -10.32 12.49 13.75
CA THR A 136 -10.07 12.64 12.33
C THR A 136 -10.04 11.31 11.57
N VAL A 137 -9.53 10.24 12.19
CA VAL A 137 -9.40 8.94 11.52
C VAL A 137 -10.54 8.02 11.91
N THR A 138 -10.71 7.71 13.22
CA THR A 138 -11.71 6.72 13.65
C THR A 138 -13.13 7.20 13.40
N LYS A 139 -13.45 8.45 13.75
CA LYS A 139 -14.80 9.02 13.55
C LYS A 139 -14.99 9.62 12.16
N GLY A 140 -13.91 9.90 11.44
CA GLY A 140 -13.97 10.53 10.12
C GLY A 140 -14.40 12.00 10.15
N GLU A 141 -14.40 12.64 11.32
CA GLU A 141 -14.76 14.06 11.50
C GLU A 141 -13.57 14.95 11.17
N ARG A 142 -13.44 15.33 9.89
CA ARG A 142 -12.31 16.09 9.35
C ARG A 142 -12.72 17.48 8.89
N THR A 143 -11.80 18.44 9.09
CA THR A 143 -11.85 19.76 8.48
C THR A 143 -10.74 19.88 7.44
N PRO A 144 -10.79 20.88 6.52
CA PRO A 144 -9.72 21.07 5.52
C PRO A 144 -8.33 21.28 6.15
N GLU A 145 -8.25 21.84 7.36
CA GLU A 145 -7.01 22.13 8.06
C GLU A 145 -6.39 20.88 8.72
N ASP A 146 -7.19 19.84 8.97
CA ASP A 146 -6.75 18.63 9.65
C ASP A 146 -5.67 17.87 8.88
N PHE A 147 -5.71 17.88 7.55
CA PHE A 147 -4.64 17.27 6.76
C PHE A 147 -3.29 17.94 7.02
N THR A 148 -3.25 19.26 7.09
CA THR A 148 -2.01 20.00 7.40
C THR A 148 -1.45 19.55 8.74
N ARG A 149 -2.30 19.45 9.76
CA ARG A 149 -1.90 18.99 11.10
C ARG A 149 -1.45 17.52 11.10
N ALA A 150 -2.20 16.63 10.44
CA ALA A 150 -1.83 15.23 10.31
C ALA A 150 -0.46 15.07 9.64
N ARG A 151 -0.23 15.80 8.54
CA ARG A 151 1.04 15.82 7.81
C ARG A 151 2.22 16.29 8.68
N GLU A 152 2.04 17.35 9.46
CA GLU A 152 3.07 17.82 10.42
C GLU A 152 3.43 16.73 11.44
N LEU A 153 2.43 16.04 11.99
CA LEU A 153 2.64 14.96 12.95
C LEU A 153 3.34 13.75 12.31
N ILE A 154 2.94 13.37 11.11
CA ILE A 154 3.52 12.24 10.36
C ILE A 154 5.00 12.55 10.04
N ILE A 155 5.29 13.72 9.48
CA ILE A 155 6.67 14.14 9.18
C ILE A 155 7.50 14.26 10.46
N GLY A 156 6.97 14.99 11.46
CA GLY A 156 7.66 15.25 12.73
C GLY A 156 7.96 13.99 13.55
N SER A 157 7.16 12.93 13.38
CA SER A 157 7.38 11.64 14.04
C SER A 157 8.46 10.79 13.37
N GLY A 158 8.95 11.14 12.17
CA GLY A 158 9.86 10.33 11.38
C GLY A 158 9.22 9.10 10.73
N ALA A 159 7.88 9.08 10.63
CA ALA A 159 7.14 7.94 10.08
C ALA A 159 7.43 7.74 8.58
N ILE A 160 7.61 8.83 7.82
CA ILE A 160 7.97 8.77 6.39
C ILE A 160 9.27 7.99 6.18
N GLY A 161 10.34 8.38 6.90
CA GLY A 161 11.64 7.70 6.80
C GLY A 161 11.53 6.22 7.14
N ALA A 162 10.84 5.87 8.22
CA ALA A 162 10.64 4.48 8.63
C ALA A 162 9.86 3.65 7.59
N THR A 163 8.89 4.26 6.91
CA THR A 163 8.14 3.59 5.82
C THR A 163 9.04 3.36 4.61
N LEU A 164 9.84 4.34 4.21
CA LEU A 164 10.80 4.21 3.11
C LEU A 164 11.91 3.20 3.42
N ASP A 165 12.40 3.16 4.66
CA ASP A 165 13.38 2.14 5.08
C ASP A 165 12.81 0.72 4.93
N LEU A 166 11.52 0.53 5.28
CA LEU A 166 10.85 -0.76 5.07
C LEU A 166 10.72 -1.10 3.58
N SER A 167 10.48 -0.12 2.70
CA SER A 167 10.41 -0.38 1.26
C SER A 167 11.73 -0.91 0.70
N LEU A 168 12.86 -0.41 1.20
CA LEU A 168 14.20 -0.87 0.79
C LEU A 168 14.52 -2.30 1.23
N ILE A 169 13.88 -2.80 2.28
CA ILE A 169 14.06 -4.19 2.74
C ILE A 169 13.42 -5.18 1.75
N HIS A 170 12.41 -4.76 1.00
CA HIS A 170 11.68 -5.61 0.05
C HIS A 170 12.28 -5.60 -1.36
N ILE A 171 13.17 -4.67 -1.68
CA ILE A 171 13.90 -4.63 -2.95
C ILE A 171 15.23 -5.37 -2.82
#